data_e62f77b31de932ba026ec99ca26e1e71
#
_entry.id   e62f77b31de932ba026ec99ca26e1e71
#
_cell.length_a   1.000
_cell.length_b   1.000
_cell.length_c   1.000
_cell.angle_alpha   90.00
_cell.angle_beta   90.00
_cell.angle_gamma   90.00
#
_symmetry.space_group_name_H-M   'P 1'
#
loop_
_entity.id
_entity.type
_entity.pdbx_description
1 polymer ?
#
loop_
_entity_poly.entity_id
_entity_poly.type
_entity_poly.pdbx_seq_one_letter_code
_entity_poly.pdbx_strand_id
1 'polypeptide(L)'
;GKHIITSRIEHKAVLDTCRQLEREGFEVTYLDPDSSGLIQPEMVAEAIRADTTIVSIMHVNNELGTLNDIGAIGKLCREHKIIFHVDAAQSAGKTPINVEEMFVDMMSFSAHKIYGPKGIGALFVRRKPRVRIEAQMHGGGHERGMRSGTLPTHQIVGMGQAFKIGF
;
A
#
# COMPACT_ATOMS: atom_id res chain seq x y z
N GLY A 1 -0.10 8.88 17.23
CA GLY A 1 -1.48 8.43 17.05
C GLY A 1 -1.56 6.92 16.90
N LYS A 2 -2.75 6.37 17.08
CA LYS A 2 -3.00 4.92 16.98
C LYS A 2 -4.18 4.61 16.04
N HIS A 3 -4.62 5.58 15.23
CA HIS A 3 -5.74 5.40 14.34
C HIS A 3 -5.29 5.11 12.90
N ILE A 4 -5.95 4.13 12.28
CA ILE A 4 -5.72 3.65 10.92
C ILE A 4 -7.04 3.76 10.15
N ILE A 5 -6.99 4.19 8.90
CA ILE A 5 -8.14 4.17 7.98
C ILE A 5 -7.82 3.21 6.84
N THR A 6 -8.75 2.31 6.55
CA THR A 6 -8.68 1.39 5.41
C THR A 6 -10.07 1.10 4.86
N SER A 7 -10.20 0.27 3.82
CA SER A 7 -11.50 -0.11 3.29
C SER A 7 -11.88 -1.54 3.65
N ARG A 8 -13.21 -1.85 3.67
CA ARG A 8 -13.70 -3.23 3.87
C ARG A 8 -13.42 -4.14 2.70
N ILE A 9 -13.15 -3.59 1.53
CA ILE A 9 -12.91 -4.33 0.30
C ILE A 9 -11.41 -4.49 -0.02
N GLU A 10 -10.53 -4.19 0.95
CA GLU A 10 -9.10 -4.50 0.82
C GLU A 10 -8.85 -6.00 0.72
N HIS A 11 -7.71 -6.37 0.13
CA HIS A 11 -7.23 -7.75 0.19
C HIS A 11 -6.96 -8.18 1.63
N LYS A 12 -7.10 -9.49 1.92
CA LYS A 12 -6.85 -10.05 3.26
C LYS A 12 -5.48 -9.70 3.85
N ALA A 13 -4.46 -9.49 3.01
CA ALA A 13 -3.14 -9.05 3.46
C ALA A 13 -3.18 -7.73 4.25
N VAL A 14 -4.07 -6.80 3.87
CA VAL A 14 -4.30 -5.55 4.60
C VAL A 14 -5.28 -5.78 5.76
N LEU A 15 -6.42 -6.42 5.51
CA LEU A 15 -7.46 -6.60 6.51
C LEU A 15 -6.98 -7.40 7.73
N ASP A 16 -6.27 -8.51 7.51
CA ASP A 16 -5.80 -9.36 8.61
C ASP A 16 -4.66 -8.68 9.39
N THR A 17 -3.82 -7.87 8.70
CA THR A 17 -2.83 -7.01 9.36
C THR A 17 -3.50 -5.94 10.23
N CYS A 18 -4.55 -5.28 9.73
CA CYS A 18 -5.32 -4.32 10.51
C CYS A 18 -5.94 -4.98 11.75
N ARG A 19 -6.54 -6.18 11.61
CA ARG A 19 -7.09 -6.94 12.74
C ARG A 19 -6.02 -7.32 13.78
N GLN A 20 -4.80 -7.60 13.34
CA GLN A 20 -3.70 -7.85 14.27
C GLN A 20 -3.31 -6.57 15.01
N LEU A 21 -3.24 -5.44 14.34
CA LEU A 21 -2.95 -4.15 14.95
C LEU A 21 -4.03 -3.74 15.95
N GLU A 22 -5.32 -4.04 15.69
CA GLU A 22 -6.40 -3.84 16.68
C GLU A 22 -6.15 -4.60 17.97
N ARG A 23 -5.65 -5.85 17.91
CA ARG A 23 -5.26 -6.62 19.09
C ARG A 23 -4.09 -6.00 19.86
N GLU A 24 -3.27 -5.22 19.18
CA GLU A 24 -2.13 -4.46 19.74
C GLU A 24 -2.52 -3.07 20.24
N GLY A 25 -3.82 -2.75 20.20
CA GLY A 25 -4.39 -1.50 20.74
C GLY A 25 -4.38 -0.32 19.77
N PHE A 26 -4.33 -0.60 18.45
CA PHE A 26 -4.67 0.39 17.44
C PHE A 26 -6.18 0.42 17.21
N GLU A 27 -6.68 1.54 16.71
CA GLU A 27 -8.07 1.69 16.26
C GLU A 27 -8.11 1.73 14.75
N VAL A 28 -9.03 0.98 14.14
CA VAL A 28 -9.15 0.91 12.68
C VAL A 28 -10.54 1.33 12.24
N THR A 29 -10.62 2.32 11.37
CA THR A 29 -11.85 2.65 10.63
C THR A 29 -11.83 1.93 9.29
N TYR A 30 -12.82 1.07 9.08
CA TYR A 30 -13.04 0.35 7.84
C TYR A 30 -14.13 1.05 7.04
N LEU A 31 -13.76 1.74 5.97
CA LEU A 31 -14.70 2.42 5.09
C LEU A 31 -15.48 1.41 4.24
N ASP A 32 -16.78 1.58 4.16
CA ASP A 32 -17.63 0.89 3.20
C ASP A 32 -17.53 1.59 1.83
N PRO A 33 -17.35 0.85 0.72
CA PRO A 33 -17.37 1.48 -0.59
C PRO A 33 -18.75 2.06 -0.94
N ASP A 34 -18.77 3.02 -1.85
CA ASP A 34 -20.02 3.50 -2.42
C ASP A 34 -20.71 2.45 -3.31
N SER A 35 -21.87 2.79 -3.88
CA SER A 35 -22.66 1.90 -4.75
C SER A 35 -21.91 1.51 -6.05
N SER A 36 -20.85 2.23 -6.41
CA SER A 36 -19.97 1.93 -7.54
C SER A 36 -18.77 1.06 -7.14
N GLY A 37 -18.62 0.73 -5.86
CA GLY A 37 -17.50 -0.02 -5.32
C GLY A 37 -16.22 0.82 -5.16
N LEU A 38 -16.35 2.14 -5.02
CA LEU A 38 -15.23 3.07 -4.87
C LEU A 38 -15.14 3.62 -3.43
N ILE A 39 -13.93 3.92 -3.02
CA ILE A 39 -13.66 4.72 -1.82
C ILE A 39 -13.41 6.16 -2.28
N GLN A 40 -14.37 7.03 -2.01
CA GLN A 40 -14.28 8.44 -2.38
C GLN A 40 -13.38 9.21 -1.41
N PRO A 41 -12.63 10.23 -1.87
CA PRO A 41 -11.76 11.04 -1.01
C PRO A 41 -12.52 11.68 0.17
N GLU A 42 -13.79 12.05 -0.02
CA GLU A 42 -14.65 12.63 1.01
C GLU A 42 -14.89 11.66 2.17
N MET A 43 -15.05 10.36 1.88
CA MET A 43 -15.22 9.34 2.91
C MET A 43 -13.96 9.21 3.77
N VAL A 44 -12.79 9.33 3.15
CA VAL A 44 -11.50 9.35 3.87
C VAL A 44 -11.41 10.60 4.72
N ALA A 45 -11.76 11.77 4.18
CA ALA A 45 -11.73 13.05 4.88
C ALA A 45 -12.59 13.04 6.15
N GLU A 46 -13.81 12.51 6.06
CA GLU A 46 -14.74 12.38 7.18
C GLU A 46 -14.25 11.44 8.29
N ALA A 47 -13.44 10.44 7.91
CA ALA A 47 -12.88 9.47 8.85
C ALA A 47 -11.58 9.94 9.52
N ILE A 48 -10.95 11.01 9.03
CA ILE A 48 -9.70 11.53 9.60
C ILE A 48 -9.93 12.08 11.01
N ARG A 49 -9.08 11.65 11.93
CA ARG A 49 -9.04 12.10 13.33
C ARG A 49 -7.67 12.71 13.64
N ALA A 50 -7.60 13.44 14.74
CA ALA A 50 -6.34 14.07 15.19
C ALA A 50 -5.21 13.03 15.45
N ASP A 51 -5.55 11.79 15.75
CA ASP A 51 -4.61 10.70 16.01
C ASP A 51 -4.47 9.73 14.82
N THR A 52 -5.02 10.04 13.64
CA THR A 52 -4.84 9.24 12.43
C THR A 52 -3.38 9.28 11.98
N THR A 53 -2.77 8.10 11.83
CA THR A 53 -1.36 7.96 11.44
C THR A 53 -1.18 7.44 10.02
N ILE A 54 -2.07 6.57 9.56
CA ILE A 54 -1.96 5.94 8.26
C ILE A 54 -3.33 5.76 7.61
N VAL A 55 -3.39 5.99 6.31
CA VAL A 55 -4.48 5.60 5.42
C VAL A 55 -3.94 4.54 4.48
N SER A 56 -4.64 3.41 4.33
CA SER A 56 -4.28 2.32 3.43
C SER A 56 -5.45 1.99 2.53
N ILE A 57 -5.37 2.35 1.25
CA ILE A 57 -6.43 2.12 0.24
C ILE A 57 -5.81 1.46 -0.99
N MET A 58 -6.41 0.39 -1.46
CA MET A 58 -5.96 -0.28 -2.68
C MET A 58 -6.25 0.56 -3.93
N HIS A 59 -5.34 0.50 -4.91
CA HIS A 59 -5.51 1.24 -6.17
C HIS A 59 -6.59 0.60 -7.05
N VAL A 60 -6.45 -0.70 -7.34
CA VAL A 60 -7.45 -1.47 -8.11
C VAL A 60 -7.93 -2.64 -7.27
N ASN A 61 -9.25 -2.77 -7.13
CA ASN A 61 -9.82 -3.86 -6.36
C ASN A 61 -9.66 -5.20 -7.12
N ASN A 62 -9.25 -6.23 -6.40
CA ASN A 62 -8.95 -7.55 -6.98
C ASN A 62 -10.20 -8.36 -7.38
N GLU A 63 -11.39 -8.00 -6.89
CA GLU A 63 -12.64 -8.70 -7.17
C GLU A 63 -13.58 -7.86 -8.05
N LEU A 64 -13.76 -6.58 -7.71
CA LEU A 64 -14.65 -5.67 -8.44
C LEU A 64 -13.99 -5.05 -9.66
N GLY A 65 -12.66 -4.91 -9.67
CA GLY A 65 -11.92 -4.22 -10.73
C GLY A 65 -12.05 -2.69 -10.67
N THR A 66 -12.64 -2.15 -9.62
CA THR A 66 -12.80 -0.70 -9.43
C THR A 66 -11.45 -0.03 -9.23
N LEU A 67 -11.29 1.18 -9.77
CA LEU A 67 -10.07 1.99 -9.71
C LEU A 67 -10.31 3.21 -8.81
N ASN A 68 -9.71 3.23 -7.63
CA ASN A 68 -9.81 4.37 -6.70
C ASN A 68 -8.94 5.55 -7.15
N ASP A 69 -9.41 6.78 -6.90
CA ASP A 69 -8.63 8.00 -7.13
C ASP A 69 -7.55 8.19 -6.05
N ILE A 70 -6.45 7.44 -6.24
CA ILE A 70 -5.31 7.47 -5.33
C ILE A 70 -4.65 8.85 -5.27
N GLY A 71 -4.70 9.61 -6.37
CA GLY A 71 -4.13 10.96 -6.41
C GLY A 71 -4.87 11.92 -5.49
N ALA A 72 -6.21 11.93 -5.53
CA ALA A 72 -7.02 12.77 -4.66
C ALA A 72 -6.89 12.36 -3.19
N ILE A 73 -6.93 11.04 -2.89
CA ILE A 73 -6.74 10.53 -1.53
C ILE A 73 -5.32 10.86 -1.03
N GLY A 74 -4.31 10.67 -1.85
CA GLY A 74 -2.91 10.97 -1.49
C GLY A 74 -2.67 12.44 -1.20
N LYS A 75 -3.28 13.34 -1.99
CA LYS A 75 -3.24 14.80 -1.74
C LYS A 75 -3.85 15.12 -0.37
N LEU A 76 -5.03 14.58 -0.07
CA LEU A 76 -5.71 14.74 1.21
C LEU A 76 -4.82 14.27 2.37
N CYS A 77 -4.24 13.08 2.28
CA CYS A 77 -3.32 12.54 3.28
C CYS A 77 -2.10 13.44 3.49
N ARG A 78 -1.55 14.00 2.41
CA ARG A 78 -0.41 14.92 2.44
C ARG A 78 -0.74 16.22 3.17
N GLU A 79 -1.91 16.81 2.93
CA GLU A 79 -2.40 18.02 3.59
C GLU A 79 -2.56 17.81 5.10
N HIS A 80 -3.00 16.62 5.52
CA HIS A 80 -3.17 16.23 6.92
C HIS A 80 -1.91 15.63 7.56
N LYS A 81 -0.80 15.50 6.81
CA LYS A 81 0.46 14.89 7.29
C LYS A 81 0.30 13.42 7.75
N ILE A 82 -0.61 12.71 7.12
CA ILE A 82 -0.90 11.30 7.34
C ILE A 82 -0.12 10.47 6.32
N ILE A 83 0.47 9.35 6.75
CA ILE A 83 1.16 8.42 5.85
C ILE A 83 0.12 7.73 4.96
N PHE A 84 0.38 7.73 3.65
CA PHE A 84 -0.48 7.06 2.68
C PHE A 84 0.18 5.82 2.11
N HIS A 85 -0.42 4.66 2.40
CA HIS A 85 -0.07 3.36 1.82
C HIS A 85 -1.08 2.96 0.75
N VAL A 86 -0.59 2.40 -0.34
CA VAL A 86 -1.39 1.89 -1.45
C VAL A 86 -1.04 0.44 -1.73
N ASP A 87 -2.03 -0.44 -1.71
CA ASP A 87 -1.90 -1.77 -2.30
C ASP A 87 -2.09 -1.66 -3.82
N ALA A 88 -1.00 -1.81 -4.56
CA ALA A 88 -0.97 -1.76 -6.02
C ALA A 88 -0.76 -3.14 -6.65
N ALA A 89 -1.04 -4.24 -5.93
CA ALA A 89 -0.83 -5.59 -6.42
C ALA A 89 -1.59 -5.88 -7.73
N GLN A 90 -2.77 -5.27 -7.92
CA GLN A 90 -3.57 -5.44 -9.14
C GLN A 90 -3.28 -4.39 -10.21
N SER A 91 -2.76 -3.22 -9.86
CA SER A 91 -2.57 -2.08 -10.78
C SER A 91 -1.15 -1.97 -11.30
N ALA A 92 -0.13 -2.32 -10.50
CA ALA A 92 1.26 -2.20 -10.90
C ALA A 92 1.55 -3.04 -12.16
N GLY A 93 2.16 -2.41 -13.16
CA GLY A 93 2.41 -3.02 -14.48
C GLY A 93 1.19 -3.14 -15.41
N LYS A 94 0.02 -2.58 -15.03
CA LYS A 94 -1.22 -2.61 -15.83
C LYS A 94 -1.85 -1.24 -16.01
N THR A 95 -1.62 -0.33 -15.06
CA THR A 95 -2.07 1.06 -15.12
C THR A 95 -0.88 1.98 -14.88
N PRO A 96 -0.88 3.21 -15.44
CA PRO A 96 0.14 4.18 -15.12
C PRO A 96 0.16 4.50 -13.62
N ILE A 97 1.35 4.48 -13.01
CA ILE A 97 1.57 4.84 -11.61
C ILE A 97 2.71 5.85 -11.54
N ASN A 98 2.42 7.00 -10.96
CA ASN A 98 3.42 8.00 -10.59
C ASN A 98 3.28 8.31 -9.10
N VAL A 99 4.16 7.73 -8.29
CA VAL A 99 4.10 7.87 -6.82
C VAL A 99 4.28 9.30 -6.33
N GLU A 100 4.91 10.18 -7.14
CA GLU A 100 5.05 11.60 -6.79
C GLU A 100 3.75 12.37 -7.02
N GLU A 101 3.15 12.22 -8.18
CA GLU A 101 1.88 12.87 -8.56
C GLU A 101 0.71 12.35 -7.73
N MET A 102 0.75 11.07 -7.36
CA MET A 102 -0.25 10.42 -6.52
C MET A 102 0.00 10.63 -5.01
N PHE A 103 1.07 11.35 -4.62
CA PHE A 103 1.44 11.61 -3.22
C PHE A 103 1.58 10.36 -2.35
N VAL A 104 1.91 9.21 -2.93
CA VAL A 104 2.02 7.94 -2.22
C VAL A 104 3.28 7.90 -1.38
N ASP A 105 3.17 7.47 -0.12
CA ASP A 105 4.29 7.32 0.81
C ASP A 105 4.84 5.89 0.86
N MET A 106 3.95 4.90 0.72
CA MET A 106 4.31 3.48 0.61
C MET A 106 3.42 2.81 -0.43
N MET A 107 3.97 1.85 -1.18
CA MET A 107 3.20 1.11 -2.17
C MET A 107 3.68 -0.33 -2.28
N SER A 108 2.75 -1.27 -2.15
CA SER A 108 2.99 -2.71 -2.22
C SER A 108 2.68 -3.26 -3.60
N PHE A 109 3.53 -4.14 -4.13
CA PHE A 109 3.26 -4.88 -5.38
C PHE A 109 3.69 -6.34 -5.29
N SER A 110 3.11 -7.18 -6.15
CA SER A 110 3.39 -8.61 -6.28
C SER A 110 3.80 -8.98 -7.69
N ALA A 111 4.89 -9.71 -7.85
CA ALA A 111 5.38 -10.11 -9.17
C ALA A 111 4.41 -11.05 -9.91
N HIS A 112 3.78 -12.01 -9.19
CA HIS A 112 2.91 -12.99 -9.82
C HIS A 112 1.60 -12.42 -10.37
N LYS A 113 1.25 -11.18 -10.08
CA LYS A 113 0.09 -10.48 -10.64
C LYS A 113 0.36 -9.84 -12.00
N ILE A 114 1.64 -9.81 -12.41
CA ILE A 114 2.12 -9.35 -13.73
C ILE A 114 2.90 -10.43 -14.47
N TYR A 115 2.54 -11.70 -14.25
CA TYR A 115 3.18 -12.87 -14.88
C TYR A 115 4.65 -13.08 -14.49
N GLY A 116 5.11 -12.43 -13.43
CA GLY A 116 6.42 -12.64 -12.81
C GLY A 116 6.42 -13.84 -11.85
N PRO A 117 7.58 -14.14 -11.23
CA PRO A 117 7.71 -15.29 -10.34
C PRO A 117 6.86 -15.14 -9.07
N LYS A 118 6.34 -16.26 -8.57
CA LYS A 118 5.70 -16.32 -7.24
C LYS A 118 6.75 -16.20 -6.13
N GLY A 119 6.33 -15.72 -4.98
CA GLY A 119 7.17 -15.62 -3.79
C GLY A 119 8.02 -14.35 -3.69
N ILE A 120 7.88 -13.42 -4.63
CA ILE A 120 8.54 -12.10 -4.60
C ILE A 120 7.52 -10.97 -4.76
N GLY A 121 7.73 -9.90 -4.04
CA GLY A 121 7.05 -8.62 -4.15
C GLY A 121 7.99 -7.50 -3.77
N ALA A 122 7.52 -6.27 -3.85
CA ALA A 122 8.29 -5.10 -3.44
C ALA A 122 7.41 -4.12 -2.66
N LEU A 123 8.06 -3.33 -1.83
CA LEU A 123 7.48 -2.19 -1.13
C LEU A 123 8.25 -0.94 -1.52
N PHE A 124 7.59 0.00 -2.20
CA PHE A 124 8.10 1.35 -2.30
C PHE A 124 7.95 2.06 -0.95
N VAL A 125 9.00 2.74 -0.52
CA VAL A 125 9.00 3.58 0.69
C VAL A 125 9.60 4.94 0.34
N ARG A 126 8.81 6.00 0.50
CA ARG A 126 9.19 7.37 0.16
C ARG A 126 10.37 7.85 0.99
N ARG A 127 11.33 8.51 0.32
CA ARG A 127 12.53 9.06 0.98
C ARG A 127 12.40 10.55 1.34
N LYS A 128 11.57 11.30 0.59
CA LYS A 128 11.37 12.74 0.79
C LYS A 128 9.89 13.10 0.56
N PRO A 129 9.13 13.50 1.57
CA PRO A 129 9.50 13.45 3.00
C PRO A 129 9.79 12.02 3.44
N ARG A 130 10.69 11.86 4.43
CA ARG A 130 11.17 10.52 4.81
C ARG A 130 10.11 9.74 5.59
N VAL A 131 9.68 8.64 5.03
CA VAL A 131 8.93 7.60 5.75
C VAL A 131 9.91 6.64 6.43
N ARG A 132 9.63 6.28 7.68
CA ARG A 132 10.39 5.28 8.43
C ARG A 132 9.49 4.09 8.69
N ILE A 133 10.00 2.91 8.42
CA ILE A 133 9.37 1.65 8.77
C ILE A 133 10.26 0.88 9.73
N GLU A 134 9.65 0.13 10.63
CA GLU A 134 10.34 -0.76 11.53
C GLU A 134 10.51 -2.13 10.86
N ALA A 135 11.73 -2.67 10.93
CA ALA A 135 12.02 -3.98 10.37
C ALA A 135 11.28 -5.08 11.14
N GLN A 136 10.57 -5.94 10.43
CA GLN A 136 9.90 -7.11 11.00
C GLN A 136 10.79 -8.36 10.98
N MET A 137 11.87 -8.34 10.18
CA MET A 137 12.87 -9.40 10.08
C MET A 137 14.26 -8.83 10.31
N HIS A 138 15.00 -9.42 11.22
CA HIS A 138 16.32 -8.98 11.63
C HIS A 138 17.42 -9.94 11.13
N GLY A 139 18.66 -9.45 11.04
CA GLY A 139 19.84 -10.21 10.62
C GLY A 139 20.37 -9.79 9.24
N GLY A 140 21.67 -9.51 9.13
CA GLY A 140 22.38 -9.24 7.89
C GLY A 140 22.17 -7.86 7.26
N GLY A 141 21.21 -7.05 7.70
CA GLY A 141 21.04 -5.66 7.25
C GLY A 141 20.61 -5.45 5.78
N HIS A 142 20.12 -6.50 5.13
CA HIS A 142 19.65 -6.41 3.75
C HIS A 142 18.51 -5.38 3.60
N GLU A 143 18.26 -4.91 2.37
CA GLU A 143 17.27 -3.88 2.07
C GLU A 143 17.40 -2.64 2.99
N ARG A 144 18.64 -2.19 3.20
CA ARG A 144 18.97 -1.04 4.07
C ARG A 144 18.52 -1.21 5.52
N GLY A 145 18.50 -2.44 6.00
CA GLY A 145 18.04 -2.79 7.34
C GLY A 145 16.52 -2.90 7.49
N MET A 146 15.75 -2.64 6.44
CA MET A 146 14.28 -2.71 6.50
C MET A 146 13.73 -4.14 6.41
N ARG A 147 14.44 -5.03 5.72
CA ARG A 147 14.04 -6.44 5.61
C ARG A 147 15.28 -7.30 5.42
N SER A 148 15.69 -7.97 6.45
CA SER A 148 16.86 -8.87 6.42
C SER A 148 16.52 -10.22 5.83
N GLY A 149 17.54 -10.85 5.21
CA GLY A 149 17.48 -12.18 4.58
C GLY A 149 18.19 -12.16 3.23
N THR A 150 18.87 -13.25 2.90
CA THR A 150 19.56 -13.39 1.61
C THR A 150 18.59 -13.13 0.47
N LEU A 151 18.98 -12.25 -0.44
CA LEU A 151 18.11 -11.81 -1.53
C LEU A 151 17.89 -12.94 -2.56
N PRO A 152 16.63 -13.24 -2.93
CA PRO A 152 16.32 -14.22 -3.98
C PRO A 152 16.54 -13.58 -5.36
N THR A 153 17.81 -13.43 -5.75
CA THR A 153 18.23 -12.63 -6.91
C THR A 153 17.55 -13.02 -8.21
N HIS A 154 17.35 -14.33 -8.44
CA HIS A 154 16.64 -14.85 -9.61
C HIS A 154 15.16 -14.37 -9.67
N GLN A 155 14.48 -14.33 -8.54
CA GLN A 155 13.09 -13.83 -8.47
C GLN A 155 13.04 -12.31 -8.63
N ILE A 156 14.01 -11.58 -8.08
CA ILE A 156 14.13 -10.12 -8.22
C ILE A 156 14.32 -9.74 -9.69
N VAL A 157 15.23 -10.43 -10.39
CA VAL A 157 15.47 -10.23 -11.83
C VAL A 157 14.23 -10.58 -12.63
N GLY A 158 13.56 -11.70 -12.30
CA GLY A 158 12.31 -12.11 -12.96
C GLY A 158 11.18 -11.10 -12.75
N MET A 159 11.04 -10.54 -11.56
CA MET A 159 10.09 -9.46 -11.28
C MET A 159 10.40 -8.20 -12.11
N GLY A 160 11.66 -7.78 -12.14
CA GLY A 160 12.10 -6.63 -12.95
C GLY A 160 11.82 -6.82 -14.43
N GLN A 161 12.07 -8.01 -14.96
CA GLN A 161 11.78 -8.34 -16.35
C GLN A 161 10.27 -8.34 -16.63
N ALA A 162 9.44 -8.87 -15.72
CA ALA A 162 7.99 -8.85 -15.86
C ALA A 162 7.43 -7.42 -15.94
N PHE A 163 7.92 -6.51 -15.09
CA PHE A 163 7.57 -5.09 -15.17
C PHE A 163 8.02 -4.45 -16.50
N LYS A 164 9.22 -4.77 -16.98
CA LYS A 164 9.72 -4.24 -18.25
C LYS A 164 8.90 -4.68 -19.46
N ILE A 165 8.31 -5.88 -19.42
CA ILE A 165 7.47 -6.42 -20.52
C ILE A 165 6.05 -5.85 -20.44
N GLY A 166 5.54 -5.58 -19.23
CA GLY A 166 4.18 -5.09 -18.99
C GLY A 166 3.95 -3.62 -19.37
N PHE A 167 5.02 -2.86 -19.66
CA PHE A 167 4.98 -1.45 -20.08
C PHE A 167 5.44 -1.27 -21.51
#